data_d39f9c062a34ecede188af9b93656e45
#
_entry.id   d39f9c062a34ecede188af9b93656e45
#
_cell.length_a   1.000
_cell.length_b   1.000
_cell.length_c   1.000
_cell.angle_alpha   90.00
_cell.angle_beta   90.00
_cell.angle_gamma   90.00
#
_symmetry.space_group_name_H-M   'P 1'
#
loop_
_entity.id
_entity.type
_entity.pdbx_description
1 polymer ?
#
loop_
_entity_poly.entity_id
_entity_poly.type
_entity_poly.pdbx_seq_one_letter_code
_entity_poly.pdbx_strand_id
1 'polypeptide(L)'
;ALEATAARASGEQVHKMAGTDSPDGVRRVRDRLVTQGIVLADVHPNATLYLLNRDHVAADANVALARLRAMIIERITAGLSSWSPEPVHASLFGSFARGEATTTSDIDILVVIGPAGAADQDAQAARMDQLSADVLRWTGNRGHILEPTLDVLGAMIAADDPLVASWRADHIHLMGTRLLDLLRSVS
;
A
#
# COMPACT_ATOMS: atom_id res chain seq x y z
N ALA A 1 -7.14 4.41 9.19
CA ALA A 1 -7.70 3.32 10.00
C ALA A 1 -8.90 3.73 10.86
N LEU A 2 -8.95 4.94 11.41
CA LEU A 2 -10.11 5.47 12.17
C LEU A 2 -11.24 5.99 11.25
N GLU A 3 -11.08 5.84 9.96
CA GLU A 3 -11.85 6.50 8.93
C GLU A 3 -13.20 5.84 8.61
N ALA A 4 -13.26 4.53 8.71
CA ALA A 4 -14.40 3.78 8.17
C ALA A 4 -15.61 3.76 9.10
N THR A 5 -15.48 4.24 10.35
CA THR A 5 -16.57 4.10 11.30
C THR A 5 -16.52 5.26 12.30
N ALA A 6 -17.65 5.67 12.83
CA ALA A 6 -17.74 6.30 14.13
C ALA A 6 -17.20 5.35 15.22
N ALA A 7 -16.15 4.59 14.93
CA ALA A 7 -15.58 3.55 15.76
C ALA A 7 -14.75 4.17 16.85
N ARG A 8 -15.15 3.88 18.07
CA ARG A 8 -14.37 4.15 19.25
C ARG A 8 -13.25 3.12 19.35
N ALA A 9 -12.01 3.56 19.56
CA ALA A 9 -10.86 2.69 19.72
C ALA A 9 -10.21 2.88 21.09
N SER A 10 -9.82 1.77 21.74
CA SER A 10 -9.01 1.83 22.96
C SER A 10 -7.58 2.30 22.65
N GLY A 11 -6.84 2.73 23.67
CA GLY A 11 -5.44 3.12 23.51
C GLY A 11 -4.57 2.01 22.92
N GLU A 12 -4.83 0.75 23.26
CA GLU A 12 -4.15 -0.42 22.70
C GLU A 12 -4.49 -0.63 21.22
N GLN A 13 -5.76 -0.49 20.85
CA GLN A 13 -6.19 -0.57 19.46
C GLN A 13 -5.58 0.54 18.62
N VAL A 14 -5.51 1.77 19.15
CA VAL A 14 -4.83 2.90 18.48
C VAL A 14 -3.35 2.59 18.27
N HIS A 15 -2.66 2.03 19.28
CA HIS A 15 -1.25 1.63 19.16
C HIS A 15 -1.05 0.56 18.08
N LYS A 16 -1.86 -0.51 18.11
CA LYS A 16 -1.81 -1.59 17.11
C LYS A 16 -2.05 -1.05 15.68
N MET A 17 -3.01 -0.13 15.51
CA MET A 17 -3.30 0.49 14.21
C MET A 17 -2.19 1.44 13.74
N ALA A 18 -1.43 2.04 14.66
CA ALA A 18 -0.33 2.94 14.32
C ALA A 18 0.88 2.20 13.73
N GLY A 19 0.98 0.86 13.92
CA GLY A 19 2.02 0.03 13.30
C GLY A 19 3.44 0.40 13.73
N THR A 20 3.63 0.90 14.94
CA THR A 20 4.94 1.31 15.46
C THR A 20 5.26 0.64 16.79
N ASP A 21 6.53 0.32 17.02
CA ASP A 21 7.03 -0.29 18.26
C ASP A 21 7.19 0.71 19.41
N SER A 22 6.76 1.97 19.24
CA SER A 22 6.88 3.02 20.28
C SER A 22 5.51 3.37 20.92
N PRO A 23 5.09 2.66 21.98
CA PRO A 23 3.85 2.97 22.69
C PRO A 23 3.80 4.40 23.24
N ASP A 24 4.94 4.89 23.76
CA ASP A 24 5.05 6.25 24.28
C ASP A 24 4.97 7.33 23.20
N GLY A 25 5.46 7.03 22.00
CA GLY A 25 5.31 7.90 20.83
C GLY A 25 3.85 8.06 20.44
N VAL A 26 3.14 6.94 20.31
CA VAL A 26 1.70 6.91 19.99
C VAL A 26 0.90 7.65 21.07
N ARG A 27 1.20 7.40 22.35
CA ARG A 27 0.53 8.07 23.46
C ARG A 27 0.68 9.58 23.39
N ARG A 28 1.92 10.09 23.19
CA ARG A 28 2.18 11.54 23.09
C ARG A 28 1.44 12.19 21.94
N VAL A 29 1.42 11.56 20.76
CA VAL A 29 0.69 12.07 19.59
C VAL A 29 -0.82 12.07 19.87
N ARG A 30 -1.37 10.98 20.39
CA ARG A 30 -2.79 10.87 20.75
C ARG A 30 -3.19 11.96 21.76
N ASP A 31 -2.41 12.14 22.82
CA ASP A 31 -2.72 13.12 23.89
C ASP A 31 -2.67 14.54 23.34
N ARG A 32 -1.77 14.86 22.39
CA ARG A 32 -1.77 16.13 21.67
C ARG A 32 -3.03 16.32 20.82
N LEU A 33 -3.46 15.29 20.08
CA LEU A 33 -4.69 15.35 19.28
C LEU A 33 -5.93 15.54 20.15
N VAL A 34 -5.96 14.94 21.36
CA VAL A 34 -7.04 15.18 22.33
C VAL A 34 -6.99 16.62 22.85
N THR A 35 -5.81 17.10 23.22
CA THR A 35 -5.65 18.49 23.69
C THR A 35 -6.08 19.51 22.62
N GLN A 36 -5.84 19.22 21.35
CA GLN A 36 -6.25 20.05 20.22
C GLN A 36 -7.74 19.90 19.85
N GLY A 37 -8.47 18.97 20.48
CA GLY A 37 -9.88 18.71 20.19
C GLY A 37 -10.14 17.94 18.88
N ILE A 38 -9.09 17.49 18.17
CA ILE A 38 -9.20 16.69 16.94
C ILE A 38 -9.70 15.29 17.27
N VAL A 39 -9.28 14.74 18.43
CA VAL A 39 -9.72 13.45 18.96
C VAL A 39 -10.47 13.71 20.26
N LEU A 40 -11.61 13.07 20.44
CA LEU A 40 -12.36 13.04 21.68
C LEU A 40 -11.92 11.83 22.50
N ALA A 41 -11.77 12.02 23.81
CA ALA A 41 -11.50 10.95 24.77
C ALA A 41 -12.74 10.73 25.63
N ASP A 42 -13.33 9.54 25.53
CA ASP A 42 -14.48 9.11 26.34
C ASP A 42 -13.96 8.22 27.46
N VAL A 43 -13.93 8.77 28.67
CA VAL A 43 -13.30 8.14 29.84
C VAL A 43 -14.31 7.26 30.57
N HIS A 44 -14.04 5.97 30.66
CA HIS A 44 -14.81 4.99 31.42
C HIS A 44 -13.97 4.40 32.56
N PRO A 45 -14.58 3.79 33.58
CA PRO A 45 -13.84 3.24 34.72
C PRO A 45 -12.72 2.27 34.36
N ASN A 46 -12.89 1.50 33.31
CA ASN A 46 -11.96 0.43 32.90
C ASN A 46 -11.22 0.71 31.57
N ALA A 47 -11.55 1.78 30.85
CA ALA A 47 -10.92 2.10 29.56
C ALA A 47 -11.21 3.54 29.14
N THR A 48 -10.29 4.14 28.40
CA THR A 48 -10.55 5.37 27.66
C THR A 48 -10.70 5.00 26.19
N LEU A 49 -11.81 5.44 25.59
CA LEU A 49 -12.10 5.27 24.17
C LEU A 49 -11.84 6.58 23.44
N TYR A 50 -11.23 6.48 22.27
CA TYR A 50 -10.85 7.61 21.43
C TYR A 50 -11.65 7.56 20.14
N LEU A 51 -12.12 8.72 19.67
CA LEU A 51 -12.83 8.87 18.40
C LEU A 51 -12.46 10.19 17.74
N LEU A 52 -12.55 10.25 16.43
CA LEU A 52 -12.35 11.48 15.68
C LEU A 52 -13.49 12.45 15.99
N ASN A 53 -13.16 13.67 16.37
CA ASN A 53 -14.14 14.76 16.48
C ASN A 53 -14.53 15.22 15.07
N ARG A 54 -15.68 14.79 14.59
CA ARG A 54 -16.18 15.11 13.24
C ARG A 54 -16.58 16.57 13.08
N ASP A 55 -16.86 17.27 14.19
CA ASP A 55 -17.23 18.68 14.17
C ASP A 55 -16.01 19.61 14.17
N HIS A 56 -14.82 19.05 14.36
CA HIS A 56 -13.58 19.83 14.34
C HIS A 56 -13.25 20.27 12.90
N VAL A 57 -12.88 21.54 12.73
CA VAL A 57 -12.58 22.11 11.40
C VAL A 57 -11.49 21.34 10.62
N ALA A 58 -10.58 20.65 11.30
CA ALA A 58 -9.55 19.82 10.69
C ALA A 58 -9.99 18.38 10.43
N ALA A 59 -11.22 17.97 10.74
CA ALA A 59 -11.65 16.57 10.64
C ALA A 59 -11.52 16.05 9.21
N ASP A 60 -12.07 16.74 8.23
CA ASP A 60 -12.01 16.33 6.82
C ASP A 60 -10.59 16.27 6.29
N ALA A 61 -9.73 17.23 6.67
CA ALA A 61 -8.32 17.21 6.29
C ALA A 61 -7.58 16.01 6.88
N ASN A 62 -7.83 15.65 8.15
CA ASN A 62 -7.24 14.47 8.77
C ASN A 62 -7.72 13.16 8.13
N VAL A 63 -9.02 13.09 7.78
CA VAL A 63 -9.57 11.95 7.03
C VAL A 63 -8.91 11.84 5.65
N ALA A 64 -8.76 12.95 4.91
CA ALA A 64 -8.09 12.95 3.62
C ALA A 64 -6.62 12.48 3.73
N LEU A 65 -5.87 12.93 4.75
CA LEU A 65 -4.51 12.47 4.99
C LEU A 65 -4.45 10.96 5.29
N ALA A 66 -5.39 10.43 6.08
CA ALA A 66 -5.47 9.00 6.36
C ALA A 66 -5.76 8.15 5.10
N ARG A 67 -6.36 8.75 4.06
CA ARG A 67 -6.68 8.11 2.77
C ARG A 67 -5.55 8.10 1.76
N LEU A 68 -4.48 8.86 1.96
CA LEU A 68 -3.42 9.02 0.95
C LEU A 68 -2.88 7.68 0.43
N ARG A 69 -2.66 6.71 1.32
CA ARG A 69 -2.18 5.38 0.92
C ARG A 69 -3.18 4.65 0.00
N ALA A 70 -4.47 4.68 0.34
CA ALA A 70 -5.52 4.08 -0.48
C ALA A 70 -5.61 4.78 -1.85
N MET A 71 -5.52 6.11 -1.87
CA MET A 71 -5.53 6.88 -3.11
C MET A 71 -4.34 6.55 -4.03
N ILE A 72 -3.15 6.30 -3.48
CA ILE A 72 -1.99 5.87 -4.25
C ILE A 72 -2.26 4.50 -4.89
N ILE A 73 -2.76 3.54 -4.11
CA ILE A 73 -3.13 2.20 -4.59
C ILE A 73 -4.16 2.30 -5.72
N GLU A 74 -5.21 3.09 -5.55
CA GLU A 74 -6.26 3.32 -6.54
C GLU A 74 -5.70 3.93 -7.84
N ARG A 75 -4.82 4.93 -7.75
CA ARG A 75 -4.20 5.56 -8.92
C ARG A 75 -3.30 4.61 -9.70
N ILE A 76 -2.47 3.83 -9.00
CA ILE A 76 -1.61 2.83 -9.64
C ILE A 76 -2.48 1.78 -10.33
N THR A 77 -3.51 1.27 -9.66
CA THR A 77 -4.45 0.30 -10.23
C THR A 77 -5.14 0.85 -11.46
N ALA A 78 -5.64 2.09 -11.41
CA ALA A 78 -6.28 2.74 -12.56
C ALA A 78 -5.31 2.92 -13.74
N GLY A 79 -4.05 3.30 -13.47
CA GLY A 79 -3.00 3.38 -14.48
C GLY A 79 -2.77 2.04 -15.18
N LEU A 80 -2.59 0.97 -14.40
CA LEU A 80 -2.38 -0.38 -14.93
C LEU A 80 -3.59 -0.90 -15.71
N SER A 81 -4.82 -0.62 -15.26
CA SER A 81 -6.05 -1.05 -15.94
C SER A 81 -6.27 -0.36 -17.28
N SER A 82 -5.55 0.72 -17.57
CA SER A 82 -5.59 1.40 -18.87
C SER A 82 -4.68 0.74 -19.93
N TRP A 83 -3.86 -0.23 -19.54
CA TRP A 83 -2.92 -0.89 -20.45
C TRP A 83 -3.63 -1.88 -21.37
N SER A 84 -3.14 -2.00 -22.59
CA SER A 84 -3.59 -3.01 -23.57
C SER A 84 -2.36 -3.65 -24.22
N PRO A 85 -2.14 -4.96 -24.05
CA PRO A 85 -2.91 -5.85 -23.18
C PRO A 85 -2.72 -5.57 -21.68
N GLU A 86 -3.71 -5.95 -20.87
CA GLU A 86 -3.62 -5.85 -19.41
C GLU A 86 -2.55 -6.79 -18.85
N PRO A 87 -1.92 -6.44 -17.72
CA PRO A 87 -1.04 -7.35 -16.99
C PRO A 87 -1.75 -8.62 -16.54
N VAL A 88 -1.05 -9.75 -16.56
CA VAL A 88 -1.56 -11.02 -16.00
C VAL A 88 -1.74 -10.90 -14.49
N HIS A 89 -0.85 -10.16 -13.84
CA HIS A 89 -0.89 -9.85 -12.41
C HIS A 89 -0.21 -8.52 -12.16
N ALA A 90 -0.72 -7.77 -11.19
CA ALA A 90 0.02 -6.67 -10.59
C ALA A 90 -0.23 -6.60 -9.08
N SER A 91 0.82 -6.25 -8.34
CA SER A 91 0.78 -6.06 -6.88
C SER A 91 1.84 -5.06 -6.42
N LEU A 92 1.60 -4.44 -5.26
CA LEU A 92 2.62 -3.72 -4.50
C LEU A 92 3.28 -4.69 -3.51
N PHE A 93 4.57 -4.47 -3.23
CA PHE A 93 5.30 -5.24 -2.24
C PHE A 93 6.29 -4.35 -1.46
N GLY A 94 7.16 -4.94 -0.65
CA GLY A 94 8.19 -4.21 0.08
C GLY A 94 7.65 -3.30 1.18
N SER A 95 8.41 -2.24 1.49
CA SER A 95 8.13 -1.35 2.63
C SER A 95 6.78 -0.63 2.52
N PHE A 96 6.36 -0.26 1.31
CA PHE A 96 5.06 0.37 1.12
C PHE A 96 3.91 -0.61 1.43
N ALA A 97 4.02 -1.86 0.99
CA ALA A 97 3.01 -2.88 1.27
C ALA A 97 2.88 -3.16 2.78
N ARG A 98 3.99 -3.16 3.52
CA ARG A 98 4.02 -3.32 4.97
C ARG A 98 3.57 -2.07 5.76
N GLY A 99 3.46 -0.90 5.11
CA GLY A 99 3.16 0.36 5.79
C GLY A 99 4.37 0.99 6.49
N GLU A 100 5.58 0.60 6.11
CA GLU A 100 6.87 1.05 6.67
C GLU A 100 7.58 2.06 5.77
N ALA A 101 7.00 2.42 4.62
CA ALA A 101 7.60 3.34 3.67
C ALA A 101 7.86 4.71 4.30
N THR A 102 9.03 5.27 3.99
CA THR A 102 9.47 6.61 4.37
C THR A 102 9.53 7.52 3.16
N THR A 103 9.91 8.77 3.34
CA THR A 103 10.11 9.72 2.23
C THR A 103 11.27 9.37 1.30
N THR A 104 12.11 8.40 1.67
CA THR A 104 13.25 7.92 0.89
C THR A 104 13.08 6.49 0.39
N SER A 105 11.95 5.83 0.71
CA SER A 105 11.65 4.47 0.26
C SER A 105 11.13 4.50 -1.17
N ASP A 106 11.52 3.52 -1.99
CA ASP A 106 10.86 3.29 -3.27
C ASP A 106 9.46 2.67 -3.07
N ILE A 107 8.60 2.81 -4.06
CA ILE A 107 7.32 2.10 -4.15
C ILE A 107 7.53 0.93 -5.11
N ASP A 108 7.63 -0.27 -4.53
CA ASP A 108 7.91 -1.49 -5.27
C ASP A 108 6.63 -2.06 -5.88
N ILE A 109 6.62 -2.24 -7.20
CA ILE A 109 5.49 -2.71 -7.99
C ILE A 109 5.92 -3.94 -8.78
N LEU A 110 5.22 -5.04 -8.58
CA LEU A 110 5.36 -6.24 -9.42
C LEU A 110 4.29 -6.20 -10.50
N VAL A 111 4.71 -6.31 -11.76
CA VAL A 111 3.83 -6.38 -12.94
C VAL A 111 4.21 -7.58 -13.77
N VAL A 112 3.41 -8.63 -13.77
CA VAL A 112 3.68 -9.83 -14.58
C VAL A 112 3.02 -9.69 -15.94
N ILE A 113 3.81 -9.80 -16.99
CA ILE A 113 3.39 -9.61 -18.36
C ILE A 113 3.16 -10.97 -19.04
N GLY A 114 2.01 -11.10 -19.68
CA GLY A 114 1.71 -12.26 -20.52
C GLY A 114 2.36 -12.17 -21.92
N PRO A 115 2.33 -13.26 -22.70
CA PRO A 115 2.97 -13.33 -24.03
C PRO A 115 2.56 -12.22 -24.98
N ALA A 116 1.29 -11.81 -24.96
CA ALA A 116 0.78 -10.73 -25.82
C ALA A 116 1.37 -9.36 -25.45
N GLY A 117 1.66 -9.11 -24.17
CA GLY A 117 2.31 -7.88 -23.72
C GLY A 117 3.80 -7.86 -24.00
N ALA A 118 4.46 -9.01 -23.92
CA ALA A 118 5.88 -9.16 -24.18
C ALA A 118 6.25 -9.04 -25.68
N ALA A 119 5.27 -9.08 -26.58
CA ALA A 119 5.49 -8.98 -28.03
C ALA A 119 5.95 -7.59 -28.49
N ASP A 120 5.60 -6.51 -27.76
CA ASP A 120 5.98 -5.12 -28.07
C ASP A 120 6.77 -4.52 -26.88
N GLN A 121 8.06 -4.76 -26.89
CA GLN A 121 8.98 -4.35 -25.82
C GLN A 121 9.09 -2.83 -25.69
N ASP A 122 9.06 -2.10 -26.80
CA ASP A 122 9.19 -0.64 -26.79
C ASP A 122 7.94 0.01 -26.16
N ALA A 123 6.76 -0.45 -26.54
CA ALA A 123 5.51 0.03 -25.94
C ALA A 123 5.41 -0.37 -24.45
N GLN A 124 5.93 -1.52 -24.10
CA GLN A 124 5.96 -1.96 -22.70
C GLN A 124 6.91 -1.10 -21.88
N ALA A 125 8.14 -0.87 -22.34
CA ALA A 125 9.10 -0.02 -21.65
C ALA A 125 8.53 1.41 -21.46
N ALA A 126 7.89 1.98 -22.48
CA ALA A 126 7.26 3.28 -22.38
C ALA A 126 6.14 3.33 -21.31
N ARG A 127 5.34 2.25 -21.16
CA ARG A 127 4.30 2.17 -20.12
C ARG A 127 4.90 2.10 -18.71
N MET A 128 6.00 1.33 -18.54
CA MET A 128 6.71 1.23 -17.26
C MET A 128 7.32 2.57 -16.87
N ASP A 129 7.98 3.24 -17.83
CA ASP A 129 8.56 4.56 -17.59
C ASP A 129 7.49 5.59 -17.23
N GLN A 130 6.35 5.57 -17.93
CA GLN A 130 5.22 6.45 -17.61
C GLN A 130 4.67 6.19 -16.23
N LEU A 131 4.46 4.92 -15.85
CA LEU A 131 3.96 4.56 -14.52
C LEU A 131 4.94 4.98 -13.42
N SER A 132 6.25 4.75 -13.63
CA SER A 132 7.29 5.18 -12.68
C SER A 132 7.31 6.70 -12.52
N ALA A 133 7.22 7.45 -13.62
CA ALA A 133 7.14 8.91 -13.60
C ALA A 133 5.87 9.41 -12.89
N ASP A 134 4.75 8.75 -13.12
CA ASP A 134 3.47 9.08 -12.48
C ASP A 134 3.51 8.82 -10.98
N VAL A 135 4.07 7.69 -10.53
CA VAL A 135 4.26 7.36 -9.11
C VAL A 135 5.12 8.43 -8.45
N LEU A 136 6.25 8.80 -9.06
CA LEU A 136 7.11 9.87 -8.55
C LEU A 136 6.36 11.21 -8.43
N ARG A 137 5.60 11.57 -9.44
CA ARG A 137 4.80 12.82 -9.47
C ARG A 137 3.71 12.85 -8.41
N TRP A 138 3.10 11.70 -8.11
CA TRP A 138 2.01 11.61 -7.11
C TRP A 138 2.50 11.57 -5.67
N THR A 139 3.71 11.04 -5.44
CA THR A 139 4.18 10.67 -4.09
C THR A 139 5.48 11.34 -3.66
N GLY A 140 6.31 11.75 -4.62
CA GLY A 140 7.70 12.15 -4.37
C GLY A 140 8.65 10.96 -4.20
N ASN A 141 8.15 9.71 -4.19
CA ASN A 141 8.92 8.48 -4.08
C ASN A 141 9.07 7.84 -5.47
N ARG A 142 10.20 7.19 -5.73
CA ARG A 142 10.41 6.49 -7.01
C ARG A 142 9.52 5.26 -7.11
N GLY A 143 8.91 5.02 -8.26
CA GLY A 143 8.28 3.75 -8.60
C GLY A 143 9.35 2.79 -9.09
N HIS A 144 9.61 1.71 -8.34
CA HIS A 144 10.49 0.62 -8.74
C HIS A 144 9.63 -0.53 -9.27
N ILE A 145 9.65 -0.74 -10.60
CA ILE A 145 8.78 -1.70 -11.25
C ILE A 145 9.60 -2.93 -11.63
N LEU A 146 9.20 -4.09 -11.13
CA LEU A 146 9.69 -5.40 -11.55
C LEU A 146 8.69 -6.01 -12.54
N GLU A 147 9.16 -6.40 -13.71
CA GLU A 147 8.31 -6.85 -14.82
C GLU A 147 8.70 -8.25 -15.36
N PRO A 148 8.70 -9.30 -14.55
CA PRO A 148 8.99 -10.61 -15.05
C PRO A 148 7.92 -11.09 -16.03
N THR A 149 8.35 -11.78 -17.10
CA THR A 149 7.47 -12.63 -17.90
C THR A 149 7.09 -13.88 -17.11
N LEU A 150 6.08 -14.64 -17.58
CA LEU A 150 5.70 -15.91 -16.95
C LEU A 150 6.86 -16.92 -16.88
N ASP A 151 7.68 -16.96 -17.94
CA ASP A 151 8.84 -17.86 -18.00
C ASP A 151 9.93 -17.46 -17.00
N VAL A 152 10.21 -16.16 -16.89
CA VAL A 152 11.14 -15.61 -15.89
C VAL A 152 10.62 -15.87 -14.48
N LEU A 153 9.34 -15.67 -14.24
CA LEU A 153 8.72 -15.95 -12.95
C LEU A 153 8.85 -17.45 -12.57
N GLY A 154 8.62 -18.37 -13.52
CA GLY A 154 8.84 -19.80 -13.32
C GLY A 154 10.29 -20.12 -12.97
N ALA A 155 11.25 -19.53 -13.68
CA ALA A 155 12.67 -19.70 -13.39
C ALA A 155 13.07 -19.16 -11.99
N MET A 156 12.53 -18.01 -11.57
CA MET A 156 12.74 -17.46 -10.23
C MET A 156 12.20 -18.40 -9.13
N ILE A 157 11.04 -19.01 -9.36
CA ILE A 157 10.46 -19.99 -8.42
C ILE A 157 11.36 -21.21 -8.33
N ALA A 158 11.79 -21.75 -9.47
CA ALA A 158 12.67 -22.93 -9.51
C ALA A 158 14.04 -22.69 -8.86
N ALA A 159 14.52 -21.44 -8.90
CA ALA A 159 15.77 -21.01 -8.26
C ALA A 159 15.63 -20.65 -6.78
N ASP A 160 14.42 -20.76 -6.21
CA ASP A 160 14.09 -20.30 -4.84
C ASP A 160 14.54 -18.84 -4.57
N ASP A 161 14.26 -17.95 -5.54
CA ASP A 161 14.66 -16.54 -5.46
C ASP A 161 14.05 -15.86 -4.23
N PRO A 162 14.83 -15.16 -3.40
CA PRO A 162 14.35 -14.47 -2.21
C PRO A 162 13.22 -13.47 -2.47
N LEU A 163 13.16 -12.86 -3.66
CA LEU A 163 12.07 -11.96 -4.04
C LEU A 163 10.71 -12.66 -4.05
N VAL A 164 10.66 -13.92 -4.52
CA VAL A 164 9.43 -14.71 -4.53
C VAL A 164 8.92 -14.93 -3.10
N ALA A 165 9.82 -15.20 -2.16
CA ALA A 165 9.46 -15.35 -0.75
C ALA A 165 8.91 -14.01 -0.18
N SER A 166 9.55 -12.88 -0.51
CA SER A 166 9.10 -11.53 -0.12
C SER A 166 7.70 -11.25 -0.67
N TRP A 167 7.45 -11.54 -1.95
CA TRP A 167 6.13 -11.34 -2.56
C TRP A 167 5.03 -12.20 -1.91
N ARG A 168 5.36 -13.43 -1.49
CA ARG A 168 4.41 -14.30 -0.77
C ARG A 168 4.06 -13.75 0.61
N ALA A 169 5.02 -13.15 1.30
CA ALA A 169 4.84 -12.65 2.66
C ALA A 169 4.05 -11.33 2.68
N ASP A 170 4.42 -10.38 1.81
CA ASP A 170 3.97 -9.00 1.88
C ASP A 170 3.58 -8.46 0.51
N HIS A 171 2.35 -8.64 0.09
CA HIS A 171 1.87 -8.00 -1.12
C HIS A 171 0.46 -7.41 -0.97
N ILE A 172 0.20 -6.35 -1.71
CA ILE A 172 -1.13 -5.78 -1.91
C ILE A 172 -1.53 -6.05 -3.35
N HIS A 173 -2.50 -6.91 -3.56
CA HIS A 173 -3.03 -7.21 -4.88
C HIS A 173 -3.65 -5.97 -5.50
N LEU A 174 -3.31 -5.66 -6.75
CA LEU A 174 -3.86 -4.55 -7.51
C LEU A 174 -4.85 -5.04 -8.57
N MET A 175 -4.42 -5.98 -9.43
CA MET A 175 -5.26 -6.50 -10.51
C MET A 175 -4.76 -7.84 -11.07
N GLY A 176 -5.58 -8.43 -11.92
CA GLY A 176 -5.27 -9.68 -12.62
C GLY A 176 -5.40 -10.93 -11.74
N THR A 177 -4.72 -12.00 -12.12
CA THR A 177 -4.68 -13.27 -11.37
C THR A 177 -4.06 -13.05 -10.00
N ARG A 178 -4.60 -13.64 -8.94
CA ARG A 178 -4.00 -13.55 -7.59
C ARG A 178 -2.60 -14.13 -7.58
N LEU A 179 -1.66 -13.47 -6.91
CA LEU A 179 -0.24 -13.86 -6.91
C LEU A 179 -0.02 -15.33 -6.55
N LEU A 180 -0.64 -15.80 -5.46
CA LEU A 180 -0.44 -17.18 -5.01
C LEU A 180 -0.97 -18.21 -6.00
N ASP A 181 -2.02 -17.91 -6.75
CA ASP A 181 -2.58 -18.78 -7.78
C ASP A 181 -1.67 -18.78 -9.02
N LEU A 182 -1.17 -17.60 -9.40
CA LEU A 182 -0.20 -17.44 -10.47
C LEU A 182 1.09 -18.22 -10.18
N LEU A 183 1.67 -18.07 -8.98
CA LEU A 183 2.89 -18.80 -8.59
C LEU A 183 2.73 -20.32 -8.64
N ARG A 184 1.53 -20.84 -8.33
CA ARG A 184 1.23 -22.28 -8.46
C ARG A 184 1.09 -22.76 -9.90
N SER A 185 0.62 -21.87 -10.79
CA SER A 185 0.39 -22.24 -12.20
C SER A 185 1.65 -22.28 -13.04
N VAL A 186 2.73 -21.61 -12.59
CA VAL A 186 4.03 -21.53 -13.30
C VAL A 186 5.16 -22.26 -12.57
N SER A 187 4.83 -23.03 -11.49
CA SER A 187 5.77 -23.85 -10.70
C SER A 187 6.04 -25.20 -11.34
#